data_5e359189aaeffc7ea2f6a63a659d1cc2
#
_entry.id   5e359189aaeffc7ea2f6a63a659d1cc2
#
_cell.length_a   1.000
_cell.length_b   1.000
_cell.length_c   1.000
_cell.angle_alpha   90.00
_cell.angle_beta   90.00
_cell.angle_gamma   90.00
#
_symmetry.space_group_name_H-M   'P 1'
#
loop_
_entity.id
_entity.type
_entity.pdbx_description
1 polymer ?
#
loop_
_entity_poly.entity_id
_entity_poly.type
_entity_poly.pdbx_seq_one_letter_code
_entity_poly.pdbx_strand_id
1 'polypeptide(L)'
;MSLSETLRYGENPHQPAAVYTDDSLSESSGMGVGRAKQHHGKEMSYNNYLDAEAAFSCVSDFPAEDPTCVIVKHTNPCGVASASGSDGDILEAYRQAVRADPISAFGGIVAFNCEFTEEMARELREFRSPTDDETRMFYEIVIAPSYTKEGLEVLKGKSKNLRILEANPRTPSSTLRQVGGGWLQQSSDSLLPEDIHWEVVSETHPTHEQYEALKFAWRCVKHTKSNAITVATQGRLLGMGSGQPNRVNSVRIALEKAGDEAEGSVLASDAFFPFAWGDSVEKACQAGVKAIAHPGGSMRDQDAIDCCNKYGVALLTTGHRHFRH
;
A
#
# COMPACT_ATOMS: atom_id res chain seq x y z
N MET A 1 19.96 3.63 -20.37
CA MET A 1 18.66 4.34 -20.27
C MET A 1 18.52 5.26 -21.45
N SER A 2 17.41 5.17 -22.18
CA SER A 2 17.07 6.08 -23.26
C SER A 2 15.87 6.96 -22.89
N LEU A 3 15.81 8.17 -23.48
CA LEU A 3 14.66 9.06 -23.34
C LEU A 3 13.46 8.40 -24.03
N SER A 4 12.41 8.16 -23.28
CA SER A 4 11.15 7.60 -23.80
C SER A 4 10.15 8.71 -24.11
N GLU A 5 9.97 9.65 -23.20
CA GLU A 5 8.96 10.68 -23.31
C GLU A 5 9.40 11.96 -22.58
N THR A 6 9.09 13.12 -23.15
CA THR A 6 9.17 14.42 -22.45
C THR A 6 7.82 14.70 -21.82
N LEU A 7 7.79 14.86 -20.49
CA LEU A 7 6.57 15.12 -19.76
C LEU A 7 6.24 16.62 -19.77
N ARG A 8 4.95 16.92 -19.58
CA ARG A 8 4.47 18.29 -19.52
C ARG A 8 5.16 19.13 -18.45
N TYR A 9 5.43 18.54 -17.26
CA TYR A 9 6.20 19.09 -16.14
C TYR A 9 6.50 17.99 -15.11
N GLY A 10 7.36 18.29 -14.13
CA GLY A 10 7.71 17.41 -13.02
C GLY A 10 6.65 17.40 -11.91
N GLU A 11 7.11 17.31 -10.65
CA GLU A 11 6.16 17.40 -9.51
C GLU A 11 5.43 18.74 -9.51
N ASN A 12 6.08 19.80 -9.98
CA ASN A 12 5.51 21.13 -10.06
C ASN A 12 5.56 21.70 -11.49
N PRO A 13 4.64 22.60 -11.87
CA PRO A 13 4.50 23.11 -13.23
C PRO A 13 5.76 23.83 -13.79
N HIS A 14 6.64 24.35 -12.94
CA HIS A 14 7.86 25.04 -13.36
C HIS A 14 9.08 24.11 -13.55
N GLN A 15 8.93 22.81 -13.32
CA GLN A 15 10.00 21.82 -13.41
C GLN A 15 9.92 21.04 -14.71
N PRO A 16 10.87 21.16 -15.66
CA PRO A 16 10.93 20.26 -16.82
C PRO A 16 11.12 18.81 -16.37
N ALA A 17 10.47 17.87 -17.05
CA ALA A 17 10.54 16.46 -16.70
C ALA A 17 10.50 15.55 -17.94
N ALA A 18 11.01 14.34 -17.77
CA ALA A 18 11.03 13.31 -18.79
C ALA A 18 11.03 11.92 -18.17
N VAL A 19 10.58 10.93 -18.94
CA VAL A 19 10.68 9.51 -18.61
C VAL A 19 11.83 8.91 -19.41
N TYR A 20 12.66 8.16 -18.72
CA TYR A 20 13.71 7.35 -19.30
C TYR A 20 13.42 5.88 -19.05
N THR A 21 13.57 5.06 -20.08
CA THR A 21 13.39 3.62 -19.98
C THR A 21 14.74 2.90 -19.88
N ASP A 22 14.75 1.75 -19.25
CA ASP A 22 15.92 0.90 -19.12
C ASP A 22 16.08 0.05 -20.39
N ASP A 23 17.14 0.30 -21.17
CA ASP A 23 17.39 -0.37 -22.45
C ASP A 23 17.87 -1.82 -22.28
N SER A 24 18.32 -2.21 -21.07
CA SER A 24 18.67 -3.60 -20.78
C SER A 24 17.44 -4.51 -20.73
N LEU A 25 16.25 -3.92 -20.66
CA LEU A 25 14.98 -4.61 -20.74
C LEU A 25 14.61 -4.76 -22.20
N SER A 26 14.84 -5.96 -22.75
CA SER A 26 14.41 -6.31 -24.10
C SER A 26 12.92 -5.99 -24.30
N GLU A 27 12.51 -5.84 -25.53
CA GLU A 27 11.22 -5.38 -26.08
C GLU A 27 9.92 -5.97 -25.51
N SER A 28 9.94 -6.63 -24.35
CA SER A 28 8.71 -7.01 -23.64
C SER A 28 7.98 -5.75 -23.18
N SER A 29 7.18 -5.18 -24.08
CA SER A 29 6.24 -4.12 -23.78
C SER A 29 5.43 -4.51 -22.52
N GLY A 30 5.25 -3.56 -21.62
CA GLY A 30 4.39 -3.75 -20.44
C GLY A 30 5.08 -4.21 -19.17
N MET A 31 6.40 -4.32 -19.10
CA MET A 31 7.12 -4.61 -17.85
C MET A 31 7.29 -3.37 -17.01
N GLY A 32 6.62 -3.34 -15.85
CA GLY A 32 6.63 -2.20 -14.91
C GLY A 32 5.90 -0.96 -15.45
N VAL A 33 5.69 0.01 -14.59
CA VAL A 33 4.92 1.23 -14.92
C VAL A 33 5.62 2.09 -15.98
N GLY A 34 6.95 2.16 -15.96
CA GLY A 34 7.72 2.94 -16.95
C GLY A 34 7.59 2.45 -18.40
N ARG A 35 7.05 1.24 -18.61
CA ARG A 35 6.77 0.63 -19.93
C ARG A 35 5.32 0.15 -20.05
N ALA A 36 4.44 0.62 -19.18
CA ALA A 36 3.03 0.26 -19.19
C ALA A 36 2.38 0.67 -20.51
N LYS A 37 1.48 -0.18 -21.01
CA LYS A 37 0.64 0.15 -22.16
C LYS A 37 -0.55 1.00 -21.68
N GLN A 38 -0.64 2.23 -22.15
CA GLN A 38 -1.79 3.09 -21.89
C GLN A 38 -2.88 2.84 -22.93
N HIS A 39 -4.03 2.35 -22.48
CA HIS A 39 -5.19 2.05 -23.35
C HIS A 39 -6.13 3.23 -23.53
N HIS A 40 -6.13 4.19 -22.60
CA HIS A 40 -7.07 5.28 -22.57
C HIS A 40 -6.59 6.44 -21.71
N GLY A 41 -7.20 7.60 -21.89
CA GLY A 41 -7.07 8.77 -21.03
C GLY A 41 -6.05 9.80 -21.51
N LYS A 42 -5.81 10.79 -20.66
CA LYS A 42 -4.79 11.82 -20.88
C LYS A 42 -3.39 11.25 -20.78
N GLU A 43 -2.41 11.97 -21.32
CA GLU A 43 -0.98 11.72 -21.08
C GLU A 43 -0.66 11.63 -19.58
N MET A 44 0.31 10.80 -19.25
CA MET A 44 0.81 10.66 -17.89
C MET A 44 1.58 11.91 -17.48
N SER A 45 1.45 12.32 -16.22
CA SER A 45 2.32 13.33 -15.62
C SER A 45 3.40 12.64 -14.77
N TYR A 46 4.41 13.39 -14.37
CA TYR A 46 5.45 12.90 -13.45
C TYR A 46 4.84 12.29 -12.17
N ASN A 47 3.90 13.00 -11.53
CA ASN A 47 3.21 12.51 -10.34
C ASN A 47 2.36 11.25 -10.62
N ASN A 48 1.78 11.13 -11.82
CA ASN A 48 1.06 9.94 -12.21
C ASN A 48 1.98 8.71 -12.29
N TYR A 49 3.21 8.86 -12.80
CA TYR A 49 4.20 7.78 -12.80
C TYR A 49 4.60 7.37 -11.38
N LEU A 50 4.86 8.33 -10.49
CA LEU A 50 5.22 8.05 -9.10
C LEU A 50 4.10 7.30 -8.35
N ASP A 51 2.87 7.79 -8.48
CA ASP A 51 1.72 7.22 -7.78
C ASP A 51 1.31 5.86 -8.38
N ALA A 52 1.37 5.70 -9.72
CA ALA A 52 1.12 4.41 -10.37
C ALA A 52 2.16 3.36 -9.99
N GLU A 53 3.45 3.73 -9.93
CA GLU A 53 4.52 2.85 -9.47
C GLU A 53 4.30 2.44 -8.01
N ALA A 54 3.95 3.37 -7.13
CA ALA A 54 3.67 3.07 -5.72
C ALA A 54 2.47 2.11 -5.57
N ALA A 55 1.40 2.32 -6.34
CA ALA A 55 0.22 1.47 -6.29
C ALA A 55 0.48 0.06 -6.85
N PHE A 56 1.15 0.00 -8.00
CA PHE A 56 1.41 -1.26 -8.68
C PHE A 56 2.47 -2.10 -7.97
N SER A 57 3.54 -1.48 -7.46
CA SER A 57 4.52 -2.17 -6.60
C SER A 57 3.87 -2.74 -5.34
N CYS A 58 2.96 -1.98 -4.69
CA CYS A 58 2.26 -2.45 -3.50
C CYS A 58 1.38 -3.67 -3.81
N VAL A 59 0.53 -3.58 -4.84
CA VAL A 59 -0.37 -4.69 -5.18
C VAL A 59 0.39 -5.93 -5.67
N SER A 60 1.57 -5.75 -6.26
CA SER A 60 2.41 -6.85 -6.77
C SER A 60 3.09 -7.67 -5.67
N ASP A 61 3.15 -7.17 -4.44
CA ASP A 61 3.65 -7.92 -3.28
C ASP A 61 2.59 -8.87 -2.68
N PHE A 62 1.35 -8.80 -3.14
CA PHE A 62 0.29 -9.73 -2.75
C PHE A 62 0.29 -10.96 -3.69
N PRO A 63 -0.05 -12.16 -3.14
CA PRO A 63 -0.11 -13.38 -3.95
C PRO A 63 -1.05 -13.24 -5.15
N ALA A 64 -0.65 -13.74 -6.31
CA ALA A 64 -1.47 -13.67 -7.52
C ALA A 64 -2.79 -14.46 -7.40
N GLU A 65 -2.80 -15.50 -6.56
CA GLU A 65 -3.96 -16.32 -6.23
C GLU A 65 -4.92 -15.65 -5.25
N ASP A 66 -4.53 -14.52 -4.66
CA ASP A 66 -5.39 -13.70 -3.80
C ASP A 66 -5.64 -12.33 -4.45
N PRO A 67 -6.67 -12.20 -5.28
CA PRO A 67 -6.99 -10.95 -5.96
C PRO A 67 -7.09 -9.79 -4.98
N THR A 68 -6.29 -8.76 -5.20
CA THR A 68 -6.11 -7.64 -4.28
C THR A 68 -6.31 -6.32 -5.00
N CYS A 69 -6.95 -5.38 -4.29
CA CYS A 69 -7.10 -3.98 -4.69
C CYS A 69 -6.25 -3.08 -3.78
N VAL A 70 -5.45 -2.22 -4.39
CA VAL A 70 -4.66 -1.18 -3.71
C VAL A 70 -5.06 0.19 -4.24
N ILE A 71 -5.32 1.13 -3.34
CA ILE A 71 -5.56 2.53 -3.68
C ILE A 71 -4.46 3.38 -3.08
N VAL A 72 -3.80 4.16 -3.94
CA VAL A 72 -2.70 5.04 -3.55
C VAL A 72 -3.07 6.50 -3.75
N LYS A 73 -2.66 7.32 -2.81
CA LYS A 73 -2.68 8.79 -2.91
C LYS A 73 -1.35 9.33 -2.41
N HIS A 74 -0.69 10.13 -3.27
CA HIS A 74 0.63 10.72 -2.97
C HIS A 74 1.65 9.67 -2.48
N THR A 75 1.78 8.60 -3.26
CA THR A 75 2.67 7.45 -3.04
C THR A 75 2.43 6.62 -1.77
N ASN A 76 1.34 6.86 -1.03
CA ASN A 76 0.97 6.08 0.15
C ASN A 76 -0.28 5.23 -0.10
N PRO A 77 -0.32 3.96 0.34
CA PRO A 77 -1.49 3.12 0.23
C PRO A 77 -2.56 3.55 1.25
N CYS A 78 -3.56 4.30 0.78
CA CYS A 78 -4.67 4.75 1.64
C CYS A 78 -5.80 3.73 1.74
N GLY A 79 -5.82 2.73 0.87
CA GLY A 79 -6.75 1.62 0.92
C GLY A 79 -6.14 0.36 0.31
N VAL A 80 -6.23 -0.76 1.03
CA VAL A 80 -5.77 -2.08 0.57
C VAL A 80 -6.76 -3.13 1.05
N ALA A 81 -7.23 -3.98 0.14
CA ALA A 81 -7.98 -5.15 0.55
C ALA A 81 -7.83 -6.29 -0.47
N SER A 82 -7.85 -7.52 0.05
CA SER A 82 -7.74 -8.76 -0.70
C SER A 82 -9.05 -9.51 -0.75
N ALA A 83 -9.26 -10.32 -1.77
CA ALA A 83 -10.44 -11.18 -1.90
C ALA A 83 -10.55 -12.18 -0.73
N SER A 84 -9.43 -12.71 -0.21
CA SER A 84 -9.41 -13.60 0.97
C SER A 84 -10.01 -12.94 2.23
N GLY A 85 -9.88 -11.61 2.38
CA GLY A 85 -10.49 -10.83 3.45
C GLY A 85 -11.89 -10.30 3.12
N SER A 86 -12.46 -10.68 1.97
CA SER A 86 -13.71 -10.16 1.39
C SER A 86 -14.58 -11.28 0.82
N ASP A 87 -14.69 -12.40 1.54
CA ASP A 87 -15.48 -13.59 1.18
C ASP A 87 -15.16 -14.17 -0.22
N GLY A 88 -13.92 -14.00 -0.68
CA GLY A 88 -13.47 -14.41 -2.01
C GLY A 88 -13.86 -13.47 -3.15
N ASP A 89 -14.42 -12.30 -2.84
CA ASP A 89 -14.94 -11.35 -3.83
C ASP A 89 -14.02 -10.13 -4.01
N ILE A 90 -13.43 -9.98 -5.21
CA ILE A 90 -12.61 -8.82 -5.58
C ILE A 90 -13.43 -7.51 -5.63
N LEU A 91 -14.73 -7.57 -5.90
CA LEU A 91 -15.58 -6.38 -5.90
C LEU A 91 -15.76 -5.87 -4.46
N GLU A 92 -15.97 -6.77 -3.51
CA GLU A 92 -16.02 -6.39 -2.09
C GLU A 92 -14.64 -5.93 -1.60
N ALA A 93 -13.55 -6.58 -2.02
CA ALA A 93 -12.19 -6.10 -1.74
C ALA A 93 -11.99 -4.64 -2.23
N TYR A 94 -12.43 -4.32 -3.45
CA TYR A 94 -12.40 -2.95 -3.94
C TYR A 94 -13.21 -1.99 -3.06
N ARG A 95 -14.44 -2.36 -2.66
CA ARG A 95 -15.26 -1.55 -1.76
C ARG A 95 -14.62 -1.33 -0.41
N GLN A 96 -14.03 -2.37 0.16
CA GLN A 96 -13.31 -2.31 1.44
C GLN A 96 -12.05 -1.42 1.34
N ALA A 97 -11.29 -1.51 0.24
CA ALA A 97 -10.16 -0.63 0.02
C ALA A 97 -10.59 0.85 -0.03
N VAL A 98 -11.72 1.17 -0.66
CA VAL A 98 -12.26 2.55 -0.65
C VAL A 98 -12.68 2.97 0.76
N ARG A 99 -13.34 2.07 1.52
CA ARG A 99 -13.84 2.38 2.87
C ARG A 99 -12.74 2.64 3.89
N ALA A 100 -11.53 2.15 3.69
CA ALA A 100 -10.40 2.39 4.58
C ALA A 100 -10.07 3.91 4.74
N ASP A 101 -10.15 4.66 3.64
CA ASP A 101 -10.01 6.13 3.65
C ASP A 101 -10.68 6.72 2.39
N PRO A 102 -12.02 6.85 2.38
CA PRO A 102 -12.76 7.28 1.19
C PRO A 102 -12.41 8.70 0.73
N ILE A 103 -11.99 9.55 1.66
CA ILE A 103 -11.57 10.92 1.35
C ILE A 103 -10.27 10.91 0.56
N SER A 104 -9.27 10.14 1.00
CA SER A 104 -7.99 10.01 0.29
C SER A 104 -8.13 9.20 -0.99
N ALA A 105 -8.97 8.18 -1.02
CA ALA A 105 -9.20 7.35 -2.20
C ALA A 105 -9.77 8.16 -3.39
N PHE A 106 -10.51 9.22 -3.11
CA PHE A 106 -11.02 10.12 -4.15
C PHE A 106 -9.88 10.85 -4.88
N GLY A 107 -9.79 10.65 -6.20
CA GLY A 107 -8.70 11.15 -7.03
C GLY A 107 -7.39 10.37 -6.88
N GLY A 108 -7.43 9.19 -6.29
CA GLY A 108 -6.30 8.29 -6.18
C GLY A 108 -6.04 7.44 -7.43
N ILE A 109 -5.08 6.54 -7.31
CA ILE A 109 -4.73 5.50 -8.28
C ILE A 109 -5.21 4.17 -7.74
N VAL A 110 -5.93 3.40 -8.55
CA VAL A 110 -6.41 2.05 -8.21
C VAL A 110 -5.60 1.02 -8.96
N ALA A 111 -5.00 0.07 -8.23
CA ALA A 111 -4.22 -1.03 -8.78
C ALA A 111 -4.81 -2.39 -8.40
N PHE A 112 -4.74 -3.34 -9.32
CA PHE A 112 -5.14 -4.73 -9.11
C PHE A 112 -4.00 -5.66 -9.51
N ASN A 113 -3.89 -6.82 -8.85
CA ASN A 113 -2.95 -7.88 -9.21
C ASN A 113 -3.56 -8.99 -10.07
N CYS A 114 -4.79 -8.84 -10.52
CA CYS A 114 -5.53 -9.81 -11.34
C CYS A 114 -6.04 -9.18 -12.63
N GLU A 115 -6.56 -10.02 -13.55
CA GLU A 115 -7.23 -9.56 -14.77
C GLU A 115 -8.46 -8.69 -14.42
N PHE A 116 -8.54 -7.53 -15.05
CA PHE A 116 -9.63 -6.58 -14.82
C PHE A 116 -10.82 -6.88 -15.72
N THR A 117 -11.94 -7.29 -15.12
CA THR A 117 -13.13 -7.78 -15.82
C THR A 117 -14.16 -6.69 -16.12
N GLU A 118 -15.19 -7.03 -16.91
CA GLU A 118 -16.34 -6.18 -17.15
C GLU A 118 -17.10 -5.85 -15.86
N GLU A 119 -17.22 -6.81 -14.96
CA GLU A 119 -17.93 -6.66 -13.69
C GLU A 119 -17.21 -5.66 -12.78
N MET A 120 -15.89 -5.76 -12.67
CA MET A 120 -15.05 -4.78 -11.97
C MET A 120 -15.19 -3.38 -12.59
N ALA A 121 -15.24 -3.30 -13.91
CA ALA A 121 -15.40 -2.01 -14.61
C ALA A 121 -16.76 -1.35 -14.31
N ARG A 122 -17.83 -2.15 -14.27
CA ARG A 122 -19.18 -1.66 -13.91
C ARG A 122 -19.21 -1.16 -12.48
N GLU A 123 -18.67 -1.95 -11.54
CA GLU A 123 -18.57 -1.58 -10.13
C GLU A 123 -17.79 -0.26 -9.98
N LEU A 124 -16.57 -0.20 -10.50
CA LEU A 124 -15.70 0.99 -10.36
C LEU A 124 -16.32 2.24 -10.99
N ARG A 125 -17.15 2.10 -12.04
CA ARG A 125 -17.88 3.23 -12.65
C ARG A 125 -18.99 3.78 -11.77
N GLU A 126 -19.74 2.90 -11.12
CA GLU A 126 -21.00 3.25 -10.45
C GLU A 126 -20.82 3.43 -8.94
N PHE A 127 -19.73 2.94 -8.35
CA PHE A 127 -19.51 3.01 -6.92
C PHE A 127 -19.49 4.45 -6.42
N ARG A 128 -20.28 4.69 -5.39
CA ARG A 128 -20.43 6.00 -4.77
C ARG A 128 -19.53 6.11 -3.54
N SER A 129 -19.13 7.33 -3.24
CA SER A 129 -18.32 7.61 -2.06
C SER A 129 -19.06 7.22 -0.78
N PRO A 130 -18.45 6.39 0.09
CA PRO A 130 -19.04 6.09 1.41
C PRO A 130 -19.22 7.32 2.31
N THR A 131 -18.68 8.48 1.89
CA THR A 131 -18.76 9.73 2.67
C THR A 131 -20.14 10.39 2.55
N ASP A 132 -20.81 10.27 1.40
CA ASP A 132 -22.07 10.96 1.09
C ASP A 132 -23.12 10.09 0.37
N ASP A 133 -22.75 8.89 -0.08
CA ASP A 133 -23.55 7.96 -0.87
C ASP A 133 -24.12 8.55 -2.19
N GLU A 134 -23.67 9.74 -2.57
CA GLU A 134 -24.14 10.47 -3.75
C GLU A 134 -23.07 10.63 -4.82
N THR A 135 -21.85 11.02 -4.42
CA THR A 135 -20.75 11.31 -5.33
C THR A 135 -20.12 10.03 -5.87
N ARG A 136 -20.09 9.84 -7.20
CA ARG A 136 -19.35 8.73 -7.79
C ARG A 136 -17.86 8.88 -7.55
N MET A 137 -17.20 7.79 -7.14
CA MET A 137 -15.75 7.79 -6.94
C MET A 137 -15.02 8.18 -8.22
N PHE A 138 -14.07 9.09 -8.08
CA PHE A 138 -13.19 9.57 -9.15
C PHE A 138 -11.79 9.02 -8.94
N TYR A 139 -11.14 8.58 -10.03
CA TYR A 139 -9.76 8.10 -10.04
C TYR A 139 -8.98 8.73 -11.19
N GLU A 140 -7.68 8.95 -10.96
CA GLU A 140 -6.76 9.44 -11.99
C GLU A 140 -6.28 8.30 -12.90
N ILE A 141 -6.04 7.10 -12.33
CA ILE A 141 -5.50 5.95 -13.03
C ILE A 141 -6.15 4.67 -12.50
N VAL A 142 -6.36 3.71 -13.40
CA VAL A 142 -6.58 2.29 -13.08
C VAL A 142 -5.46 1.50 -13.75
N ILE A 143 -4.79 0.62 -12.98
CA ILE A 143 -3.70 -0.20 -13.46
C ILE A 143 -3.93 -1.68 -13.07
N ALA A 144 -3.72 -2.58 -14.02
CA ALA A 144 -3.86 -4.02 -13.86
C ALA A 144 -2.90 -4.77 -14.80
N PRO A 145 -2.62 -6.08 -14.54
CA PRO A 145 -1.76 -6.88 -15.42
C PRO A 145 -2.40 -7.20 -16.77
N SER A 146 -3.73 -7.26 -16.84
CA SER A 146 -4.50 -7.47 -18.07
C SER A 146 -5.93 -6.97 -17.91
N TYR A 147 -6.63 -6.86 -19.05
CA TYR A 147 -8.03 -6.43 -19.13
C TYR A 147 -8.79 -7.34 -20.08
N THR A 148 -10.00 -7.77 -19.69
CA THR A 148 -10.93 -8.32 -20.68
C THR A 148 -11.33 -7.22 -21.67
N LYS A 149 -11.67 -7.59 -22.91
CA LYS A 149 -12.10 -6.62 -23.91
C LYS A 149 -13.32 -5.82 -23.46
N GLU A 150 -14.28 -6.50 -22.87
CA GLU A 150 -15.53 -5.94 -22.36
C GLU A 150 -15.24 -5.01 -21.16
N GLY A 151 -14.37 -5.42 -20.24
CA GLY A 151 -13.95 -4.60 -19.09
C GLY A 151 -13.27 -3.31 -19.52
N LEU A 152 -12.39 -3.39 -20.51
CA LEU A 152 -11.71 -2.22 -21.05
C LEU A 152 -12.70 -1.24 -21.69
N GLU A 153 -13.65 -1.71 -22.50
CA GLU A 153 -14.66 -0.85 -23.15
C GLU A 153 -15.60 -0.20 -22.13
N VAL A 154 -16.05 -0.93 -21.12
CA VAL A 154 -16.88 -0.36 -20.05
C VAL A 154 -16.10 0.68 -19.25
N LEU A 155 -14.84 0.41 -18.91
CA LEU A 155 -14.02 1.30 -18.08
C LEU A 155 -13.68 2.62 -18.81
N LYS A 156 -13.41 2.59 -20.12
CA LYS A 156 -13.21 3.79 -20.96
C LYS A 156 -14.37 4.77 -20.87
N GLY A 157 -15.60 4.25 -20.71
CA GLY A 157 -16.81 5.04 -20.56
C GLY A 157 -16.94 5.81 -19.24
N LYS A 158 -16.03 5.58 -18.24
CA LYS A 158 -16.08 6.30 -16.96
C LYS A 158 -15.70 7.77 -17.10
N SER A 159 -14.62 8.06 -17.79
CA SER A 159 -14.17 9.43 -18.04
C SER A 159 -13.14 9.45 -19.18
N LYS A 160 -13.26 10.43 -20.06
CA LYS A 160 -12.26 10.68 -21.14
C LYS A 160 -10.84 10.94 -20.61
N ASN A 161 -10.72 11.30 -19.35
CA ASN A 161 -9.44 11.66 -18.72
C ASN A 161 -8.82 10.50 -17.93
N LEU A 162 -9.60 9.45 -17.59
CA LEU A 162 -9.12 8.29 -16.82
C LEU A 162 -8.03 7.58 -17.60
N ARG A 163 -6.86 7.46 -17.00
CA ARG A 163 -5.77 6.67 -17.57
C ARG A 163 -5.97 5.21 -17.22
N ILE A 164 -5.92 4.36 -18.25
CA ILE A 164 -6.05 2.91 -18.08
C ILE A 164 -4.72 2.30 -18.52
N LEU A 165 -3.99 1.72 -17.56
CA LEU A 165 -2.65 1.19 -17.76
C LEU A 165 -2.64 -0.33 -17.63
N GLU A 166 -1.95 -1.00 -18.56
CA GLU A 166 -1.63 -2.43 -18.49
C GLU A 166 -0.14 -2.59 -18.27
N ALA A 167 0.26 -3.29 -17.22
CA ALA A 167 1.66 -3.52 -16.88
C ALA A 167 1.84 -4.87 -16.19
N ASN A 168 2.98 -5.52 -16.43
CA ASN A 168 3.37 -6.72 -15.68
C ASN A 168 4.19 -6.34 -14.46
N PRO A 169 4.00 -7.03 -13.31
CA PRO A 169 4.78 -6.79 -12.10
C PRO A 169 6.29 -6.90 -12.35
N ARG A 170 7.03 -5.96 -11.79
CA ARG A 170 8.49 -5.99 -11.81
C ARG A 170 9.08 -5.26 -10.62
N THR A 171 9.91 -5.96 -9.86
CA THR A 171 10.76 -5.35 -8.84
C THR A 171 12.14 -5.09 -9.42
N PRO A 172 12.61 -3.84 -9.52
CA PRO A 172 13.99 -3.55 -9.93
C PRO A 172 14.98 -4.24 -8.98
N SER A 173 16.15 -4.65 -9.47
CA SER A 173 17.20 -5.22 -8.60
C SER A 173 17.83 -4.20 -7.67
N SER A 174 17.81 -2.94 -8.05
CA SER A 174 18.36 -1.83 -7.26
C SER A 174 17.60 -0.54 -7.51
N THR A 175 17.67 0.36 -6.53
CA THR A 175 17.15 1.72 -6.61
C THR A 175 18.27 2.74 -6.58
N LEU A 176 18.10 3.83 -7.32
CA LEU A 176 19.02 4.95 -7.40
C LEU A 176 18.33 6.22 -6.89
N ARG A 177 19.04 6.97 -6.06
CA ARG A 177 18.57 8.29 -5.59
C ARG A 177 19.65 9.33 -5.81
N GLN A 178 19.31 10.39 -6.51
CA GLN A 178 20.24 11.51 -6.70
C GLN A 178 20.42 12.28 -5.40
N VAL A 179 21.67 12.63 -5.12
CA VAL A 179 22.06 13.56 -4.06
C VAL A 179 22.99 14.61 -4.64
N GLY A 180 23.18 15.73 -3.96
CA GLY A 180 24.09 16.76 -4.43
C GLY A 180 25.50 16.18 -4.64
N GLY A 181 25.98 16.24 -5.89
CA GLY A 181 27.31 15.73 -6.27
C GLY A 181 27.35 14.23 -6.59
N GLY A 182 26.25 13.47 -6.53
CA GLY A 182 26.31 12.04 -6.82
C GLY A 182 25.00 11.30 -6.70
N TRP A 183 25.11 9.97 -6.54
CA TRP A 183 23.99 9.03 -6.47
C TRP A 183 24.18 8.07 -5.31
N LEU A 184 23.08 7.78 -4.59
CA LEU A 184 23.00 6.67 -3.69
C LEU A 184 22.38 5.48 -4.45
N GLN A 185 22.97 4.30 -4.29
CA GLN A 185 22.46 3.05 -4.81
C GLN A 185 22.27 2.06 -3.67
N GLN A 186 21.16 1.35 -3.69
CA GLN A 186 20.91 0.22 -2.80
C GLN A 186 20.17 -0.87 -3.56
N SER A 187 20.20 -2.11 -3.06
CA SER A 187 19.28 -3.15 -3.52
C SER A 187 17.85 -2.77 -3.19
N SER A 188 16.91 -3.21 -4.02
CA SER A 188 15.50 -3.03 -3.72
C SER A 188 15.08 -3.82 -2.49
N ASP A 189 14.15 -3.30 -1.73
CA ASP A 189 13.51 -4.01 -0.63
C ASP A 189 12.50 -5.01 -1.19
N SER A 190 12.96 -6.25 -1.38
CA SER A 190 12.19 -7.35 -1.98
C SER A 190 11.67 -8.37 -0.97
N LEU A 191 11.97 -8.19 0.34
CA LEU A 191 11.53 -9.12 1.36
C LEU A 191 10.02 -9.09 1.53
N LEU A 192 9.41 -10.27 1.49
CA LEU A 192 8.00 -10.50 1.78
C LEU A 192 7.82 -11.13 3.17
N PRO A 193 6.62 -11.09 3.74
CA PRO A 193 6.36 -11.73 5.04
C PRO A 193 6.74 -13.21 5.11
N GLU A 194 6.71 -13.91 3.98
CA GLU A 194 7.06 -15.32 3.84
C GLU A 194 8.58 -15.58 3.88
N ASP A 195 9.38 -14.55 3.58
CA ASP A 195 10.84 -14.64 3.49
C ASP A 195 11.53 -14.39 4.84
N ILE A 196 10.79 -13.97 5.86
CA ILE A 196 11.32 -13.54 7.16
C ILE A 196 10.89 -14.48 8.29
N HIS A 197 11.69 -14.51 9.34
CA HIS A 197 11.35 -15.22 10.55
C HIS A 197 10.56 -14.32 11.50
N TRP A 198 9.39 -14.81 11.95
CA TRP A 198 8.53 -14.13 12.91
C TRP A 198 8.71 -14.76 14.28
N GLU A 199 9.19 -14.01 15.25
CA GLU A 199 9.41 -14.47 16.62
C GLU A 199 8.36 -13.86 17.56
N VAL A 200 7.60 -14.70 18.25
CA VAL A 200 6.68 -14.24 19.31
C VAL A 200 7.52 -13.99 20.56
N VAL A 201 7.53 -12.73 21.03
CA VAL A 201 8.34 -12.28 22.16
C VAL A 201 7.51 -11.97 23.42
N SER A 202 6.19 -11.92 23.30
CA SER A 202 5.23 -11.76 24.41
C SER A 202 4.76 -13.09 24.96
N GLU A 203 4.14 -13.08 26.16
CA GLU A 203 3.50 -14.25 26.76
C GLU A 203 2.26 -14.69 25.99
N THR A 204 1.52 -13.73 25.42
CA THR A 204 0.35 -13.96 24.57
C THR A 204 0.82 -14.32 23.17
N HIS A 205 0.29 -15.40 22.60
CA HIS A 205 0.52 -15.80 21.22
C HIS A 205 -0.63 -15.31 20.32
N PRO A 206 -0.35 -14.90 19.06
CA PRO A 206 -1.39 -14.56 18.13
C PRO A 206 -2.20 -15.80 17.73
N THR A 207 -3.47 -15.62 17.44
CA THR A 207 -4.27 -16.64 16.72
C THR A 207 -3.78 -16.76 15.28
N HIS A 208 -4.20 -17.82 14.58
CA HIS A 208 -3.88 -17.98 13.16
C HIS A 208 -4.37 -16.78 12.33
N GLU A 209 -5.59 -16.32 12.58
CA GLU A 209 -6.19 -15.16 11.91
C GLU A 209 -5.40 -13.87 12.16
N GLN A 210 -4.98 -13.64 13.41
CA GLN A 210 -4.14 -12.50 13.77
C GLN A 210 -2.76 -12.56 13.10
N TYR A 211 -2.19 -13.75 12.97
CA TYR A 211 -0.90 -13.95 12.30
C TYR A 211 -1.00 -13.64 10.80
N GLU A 212 -2.05 -14.11 10.11
CA GLU A 212 -2.27 -13.77 8.70
C GLU A 212 -2.59 -12.27 8.51
N ALA A 213 -3.34 -11.67 9.43
CA ALA A 213 -3.59 -10.24 9.44
C ALA A 213 -2.29 -9.42 9.65
N LEU A 214 -1.36 -9.89 10.48
CA LEU A 214 -0.04 -9.26 10.65
C LEU A 214 0.79 -9.32 9.37
N LYS A 215 0.78 -10.44 8.65
CA LYS A 215 1.47 -10.54 7.34
C LYS A 215 0.89 -9.56 6.33
N PHE A 216 -0.44 -9.44 6.30
CA PHE A 216 -1.12 -8.45 5.46
C PHE A 216 -0.71 -7.02 5.84
N ALA A 217 -0.79 -6.68 7.12
CA ALA A 217 -0.38 -5.37 7.64
C ALA A 217 1.10 -5.07 7.33
N TRP A 218 1.97 -6.09 7.38
CA TRP A 218 3.39 -6.00 7.09
C TRP A 218 3.66 -5.66 5.62
N ARG A 219 2.92 -6.26 4.68
CA ARG A 219 2.98 -5.86 3.27
C ARG A 219 2.57 -4.39 3.11
N CYS A 220 1.49 -3.97 3.75
CA CYS A 220 1.03 -2.58 3.68
C CYS A 220 2.06 -1.59 4.25
N VAL A 221 2.67 -1.90 5.41
CA VAL A 221 3.63 -0.99 6.07
C VAL A 221 4.92 -0.82 5.27
N LYS A 222 5.38 -1.85 4.56
CA LYS A 222 6.53 -1.81 3.63
C LYS A 222 6.35 -0.71 2.55
N HIS A 223 5.13 -0.48 2.09
CA HIS A 223 4.82 0.50 1.05
C HIS A 223 4.41 1.87 1.58
N THR A 224 4.41 2.05 2.90
CA THR A 224 4.03 3.30 3.56
C THR A 224 5.27 4.14 3.92
N LYS A 225 5.19 5.45 3.72
CA LYS A 225 6.31 6.38 4.05
C LYS A 225 6.59 6.42 5.55
N SER A 226 7.87 6.35 5.93
CA SER A 226 8.34 6.38 7.32
C SER A 226 8.11 7.74 8.02
N ASN A 227 7.85 7.80 9.36
CA ASN A 227 7.54 6.62 10.17
C ASN A 227 6.18 6.08 9.76
N ALA A 228 6.10 4.77 9.57
CA ALA A 228 4.91 4.11 9.05
C ALA A 228 4.27 3.16 10.08
N ILE A 229 2.96 3.24 10.18
CA ILE A 229 2.10 2.33 10.95
C ILE A 229 0.91 1.93 10.10
N THR A 230 0.57 0.66 10.10
CA THR A 230 -0.68 0.14 9.52
C THR A 230 -1.47 -0.63 10.55
N VAL A 231 -2.78 -0.41 10.56
CA VAL A 231 -3.77 -1.16 11.36
C VAL A 231 -4.63 -1.94 10.38
N ALA A 232 -4.79 -3.24 10.62
CA ALA A 232 -5.46 -4.13 9.67
C ALA A 232 -6.22 -5.27 10.38
N THR A 233 -7.12 -5.88 9.64
CA THR A 233 -7.65 -7.22 9.88
C THR A 233 -7.15 -8.16 8.80
N GLN A 234 -7.56 -9.41 8.80
CA GLN A 234 -7.21 -10.35 7.73
C GLN A 234 -7.70 -9.80 6.38
N GLY A 235 -6.73 -9.55 5.47
CA GLY A 235 -7.00 -9.11 4.10
C GLY A 235 -7.58 -7.70 3.95
N ARG A 236 -7.57 -6.84 5.01
CA ARG A 236 -8.13 -5.48 4.93
C ARG A 236 -7.34 -4.47 5.77
N LEU A 237 -6.88 -3.39 5.13
CA LEU A 237 -6.33 -2.22 5.80
C LEU A 237 -7.47 -1.40 6.42
N LEU A 238 -7.34 -1.05 7.70
CA LEU A 238 -8.30 -0.23 8.44
C LEU A 238 -7.83 1.21 8.60
N GLY A 239 -6.52 1.38 8.79
CA GLY A 239 -5.93 2.70 8.97
C GLY A 239 -4.42 2.70 8.76
N MET A 240 -3.92 3.85 8.34
CA MET A 240 -2.51 4.05 8.02
C MET A 240 -2.06 5.41 8.54
N GLY A 241 -0.90 5.41 9.21
CA GLY A 241 -0.17 6.63 9.59
C GLY A 241 1.17 6.64 8.87
N SER A 242 1.45 7.69 8.10
CA SER A 242 2.64 7.80 7.25
C SER A 242 3.36 9.12 7.40
N GLY A 243 4.67 9.13 7.10
CA GLY A 243 5.46 10.34 6.90
C GLY A 243 5.63 11.21 8.15
N GLN A 244 5.41 10.66 9.35
CA GLN A 244 5.50 11.43 10.57
C GLN A 244 6.94 11.43 11.14
N PRO A 245 7.45 12.60 11.60
CA PRO A 245 8.76 12.67 12.24
C PRO A 245 8.87 11.84 13.52
N ASN A 246 7.76 11.58 14.20
CA ASN A 246 7.71 10.69 15.36
C ASN A 246 6.67 9.59 15.17
N ARG A 247 6.97 8.39 15.66
CA ARG A 247 6.17 7.19 15.47
C ARG A 247 4.82 7.24 16.19
N VAL A 248 4.76 7.85 17.37
CA VAL A 248 3.51 7.95 18.14
C VAL A 248 2.42 8.72 17.39
N ASN A 249 2.77 9.70 16.58
CA ASN A 249 1.80 10.38 15.72
C ASN A 249 1.28 9.46 14.60
N SER A 250 2.16 8.64 14.00
CA SER A 250 1.72 7.64 13.01
C SER A 250 0.75 6.63 13.63
N VAL A 251 1.03 6.15 14.86
CA VAL A 251 0.11 5.29 15.61
C VAL A 251 -1.24 5.97 15.82
N ARG A 252 -1.23 7.22 16.33
CA ARG A 252 -2.46 7.98 16.55
C ARG A 252 -3.28 8.13 15.27
N ILE A 253 -2.65 8.51 14.17
CA ILE A 253 -3.33 8.70 12.88
C ILE A 253 -3.90 7.37 12.36
N ALA A 254 -3.13 6.28 12.45
CA ALA A 254 -3.59 4.97 12.01
C ALA A 254 -4.80 4.47 12.81
N LEU A 255 -4.77 4.62 14.14
CA LEU A 255 -5.86 4.24 15.04
C LEU A 255 -7.09 5.13 14.84
N GLU A 256 -6.91 6.44 14.66
CA GLU A 256 -8.00 7.38 14.38
C GLU A 256 -8.74 7.02 13.07
N LYS A 257 -8.00 6.64 12.03
CA LYS A 257 -8.59 6.17 10.76
C LYS A 257 -9.30 4.82 10.91
N ALA A 258 -8.73 3.90 11.68
CA ALA A 258 -9.37 2.62 11.95
C ALA A 258 -10.66 2.77 12.79
N GLY A 259 -10.76 3.82 13.59
CA GLY A 259 -11.94 4.10 14.41
C GLY A 259 -12.28 2.93 15.34
N ASP A 260 -13.57 2.60 15.44
CA ASP A 260 -14.05 1.50 16.28
C ASP A 260 -13.54 0.12 15.83
N GLU A 261 -13.14 -0.02 14.54
CA GLU A 261 -12.57 -1.27 14.01
C GLU A 261 -11.12 -1.52 14.48
N ALA A 262 -10.50 -0.59 15.21
CA ALA A 262 -9.23 -0.83 15.89
C ALA A 262 -9.35 -1.93 16.97
N GLU A 263 -10.52 -2.07 17.60
CA GLU A 263 -10.79 -3.17 18.54
C GLU A 263 -10.75 -4.52 17.80
N GLY A 264 -9.89 -5.43 18.25
CA GLY A 264 -9.73 -6.74 17.64
C GLY A 264 -8.74 -6.78 16.47
N SER A 265 -8.28 -5.64 15.97
CA SER A 265 -7.33 -5.53 14.85
C SER A 265 -5.90 -5.90 15.22
N VAL A 266 -5.02 -5.84 14.21
CA VAL A 266 -3.56 -5.97 14.37
C VAL A 266 -2.85 -4.69 13.90
N LEU A 267 -1.60 -4.49 14.36
CA LEU A 267 -0.80 -3.34 14.00
C LEU A 267 0.60 -3.78 13.53
N ALA A 268 1.08 -3.20 12.43
CA ALA A 268 2.46 -3.35 11.97
C ALA A 268 3.18 -1.99 11.95
N SER A 269 4.46 -2.02 12.32
CA SER A 269 5.35 -0.85 12.32
C SER A 269 6.59 -1.12 11.46
N ASP A 270 6.95 -0.17 10.60
CA ASP A 270 8.12 -0.25 9.71
C ASP A 270 9.46 -0.31 10.43
N ALA A 271 9.50 0.08 11.73
CA ALA A 271 10.68 0.04 12.59
C ALA A 271 10.30 -0.19 14.06
N PHE A 272 11.31 -0.32 14.94
CA PHE A 272 11.11 -0.53 16.36
C PHE A 272 10.40 0.65 17.06
N PHE A 273 9.79 0.37 18.21
CA PHE A 273 9.20 1.39 19.06
C PHE A 273 10.25 1.96 20.03
N PRO A 274 10.56 3.27 19.96
CA PRO A 274 11.53 3.87 20.89
C PRO A 274 10.99 3.97 22.32
N PHE A 275 9.66 4.07 22.47
CA PHE A 275 8.95 4.16 23.73
C PHE A 275 7.67 3.33 23.68
N ALA A 276 7.38 2.59 24.74
CA ALA A 276 6.17 1.77 24.84
C ALA A 276 5.10 2.44 25.71
N TRP A 277 5.49 2.81 26.95
CA TRP A 277 4.58 3.33 27.96
C TRP A 277 4.20 4.79 27.71
N GLY A 278 2.89 5.11 27.78
CA GLY A 278 2.36 6.43 27.45
C GLY A 278 2.52 6.82 25.97
N ASP A 279 3.04 5.91 25.14
CA ASP A 279 3.43 6.14 23.76
C ASP A 279 2.80 5.10 22.82
N SER A 280 3.48 4.72 21.78
CA SER A 280 3.02 3.95 20.64
C SER A 280 2.35 2.62 21.00
N VAL A 281 3.04 1.78 21.78
CA VAL A 281 2.58 0.42 22.09
C VAL A 281 1.38 0.47 23.03
N GLU A 282 1.46 1.25 24.12
CA GLU A 282 0.35 1.34 25.07
C GLU A 282 -0.91 1.94 24.43
N LYS A 283 -0.76 2.93 23.54
CA LYS A 283 -1.92 3.49 22.79
C LYS A 283 -2.58 2.44 21.90
N ALA A 284 -1.79 1.61 21.21
CA ALA A 284 -2.32 0.50 20.40
C ALA A 284 -3.07 -0.53 21.27
N CYS A 285 -2.48 -0.92 22.39
CA CYS A 285 -3.12 -1.83 23.35
C CYS A 285 -4.45 -1.27 23.90
N GLN A 286 -4.45 0.01 24.27
CA GLN A 286 -5.64 0.70 24.80
C GLN A 286 -6.76 0.86 23.77
N ALA A 287 -6.40 0.95 22.47
CA ALA A 287 -7.35 0.97 21.37
C ALA A 287 -7.90 -0.43 21.03
N GLY A 288 -7.47 -1.48 21.73
CA GLY A 288 -7.98 -2.84 21.57
C GLY A 288 -7.29 -3.67 20.52
N VAL A 289 -6.15 -3.22 19.98
CA VAL A 289 -5.28 -4.03 19.09
C VAL A 289 -4.87 -5.31 19.81
N LYS A 290 -4.94 -6.46 19.12
CA LYS A 290 -4.70 -7.79 19.69
C LYS A 290 -3.33 -8.38 19.38
N ALA A 291 -2.71 -7.92 18.28
CA ALA A 291 -1.35 -8.34 17.94
C ALA A 291 -0.57 -7.20 17.28
N ILE A 292 0.71 -7.11 17.58
CA ILE A 292 1.61 -6.07 17.08
C ILE A 292 2.85 -6.73 16.48
N ALA A 293 3.31 -6.22 15.32
CA ALA A 293 4.57 -6.61 14.71
C ALA A 293 5.50 -5.42 14.50
N HIS A 294 6.78 -5.60 14.81
CA HIS A 294 7.84 -4.64 14.54
C HIS A 294 9.20 -5.35 14.34
N PRO A 295 10.22 -4.67 13.80
CA PRO A 295 11.53 -5.30 13.59
C PRO A 295 12.26 -5.74 14.86
N GLY A 296 12.00 -5.11 16.01
CA GLY A 296 12.87 -5.21 17.18
C GLY A 296 14.19 -4.44 16.99
N GLY A 297 15.13 -4.61 17.94
CA GLY A 297 16.46 -4.01 17.89
C GLY A 297 16.59 -2.69 18.65
N SER A 298 15.59 -2.30 19.44
CA SER A 298 15.69 -1.21 20.40
C SER A 298 16.30 -1.70 21.73
N MET A 299 17.08 -0.85 22.39
CA MET A 299 17.46 -1.08 23.79
C MET A 299 16.25 -1.14 24.75
N ARG A 300 15.10 -0.73 24.28
CA ARG A 300 13.82 -0.69 25.03
C ARG A 300 12.79 -1.70 24.55
N ASP A 301 13.21 -2.74 23.83
CA ASP A 301 12.27 -3.78 23.38
C ASP A 301 11.60 -4.48 24.58
N GLN A 302 12.29 -4.59 25.72
CA GLN A 302 11.70 -5.14 26.94
C GLN A 302 10.50 -4.30 27.42
N ASP A 303 10.55 -2.97 27.31
CA ASP A 303 9.41 -2.11 27.68
C ASP A 303 8.18 -2.41 26.79
N ALA A 304 8.39 -2.72 25.51
CA ALA A 304 7.31 -3.09 24.59
C ALA A 304 6.73 -4.48 24.93
N ILE A 305 7.58 -5.44 25.26
CA ILE A 305 7.17 -6.78 25.70
C ILE A 305 6.33 -6.68 26.99
N ASP A 306 6.84 -5.98 28.00
CA ASP A 306 6.15 -5.82 29.27
C ASP A 306 4.80 -5.11 29.12
N CYS A 307 4.75 -4.11 28.24
CA CYS A 307 3.51 -3.40 27.92
C CYS A 307 2.50 -4.36 27.28
N CYS A 308 2.89 -5.10 26.24
CA CYS A 308 2.02 -6.06 25.58
C CYS A 308 1.53 -7.15 26.54
N ASN A 309 2.42 -7.70 27.39
CA ASN A 309 2.06 -8.69 28.41
C ASN A 309 1.02 -8.15 29.40
N LYS A 310 1.18 -6.91 29.85
CA LYS A 310 0.21 -6.25 30.76
C LYS A 310 -1.20 -6.17 30.14
N TYR A 311 -1.30 -5.95 28.84
CA TYR A 311 -2.57 -5.80 28.13
C TYR A 311 -3.06 -7.11 27.46
N GLY A 312 -2.30 -8.21 27.56
CA GLY A 312 -2.64 -9.47 26.90
C GLY A 312 -2.60 -9.40 25.38
N VAL A 313 -1.71 -8.58 24.82
CA VAL A 313 -1.50 -8.39 23.38
C VAL A 313 -0.31 -9.21 22.91
N ALA A 314 -0.44 -9.88 21.75
CA ALA A 314 0.67 -10.58 21.14
C ALA A 314 1.67 -9.59 20.53
N LEU A 315 2.97 -9.78 20.80
CA LEU A 315 4.04 -8.99 20.19
C LEU A 315 5.00 -9.90 19.43
N LEU A 316 5.24 -9.56 18.16
CA LEU A 316 6.13 -10.31 17.28
C LEU A 316 7.25 -9.41 16.78
N THR A 317 8.47 -9.97 16.72
CA THR A 317 9.61 -9.34 16.06
C THR A 317 9.91 -10.03 14.74
N THR A 318 10.34 -9.24 13.75
CA THR A 318 10.63 -9.71 12.39
C THR A 318 12.10 -9.66 12.04
N GLY A 319 12.91 -8.93 12.82
CA GLY A 319 14.33 -8.71 12.54
C GLY A 319 14.62 -7.82 11.31
N HIS A 320 13.61 -7.43 10.57
CA HIS A 320 13.75 -6.68 9.32
C HIS A 320 12.94 -5.37 9.35
N ARG A 321 13.58 -4.29 8.94
CA ARG A 321 13.02 -2.94 8.87
C ARG A 321 12.68 -2.56 7.43
N HIS A 322 11.55 -1.88 7.23
CA HIS A 322 11.08 -1.42 5.93
C HIS A 322 11.02 0.12 5.84
N PHE A 323 12.12 0.82 6.12
CA PHE A 323 12.15 2.27 5.96
C PHE A 323 11.99 2.69 4.49
N ARG A 324 11.07 3.62 4.26
CA ARG A 324 10.79 4.22 2.95
C ARG A 324 10.71 5.75 3.07
N HIS A 325 11.67 6.44 2.48
CA HIS A 325 11.76 7.91 2.47
C HIS A 325 11.40 8.53 1.12
#